data_f8a79fdf742a0bccbd163d8608ecee07
#
_entry.id   f8a79fdf742a0bccbd163d8608ecee07
#
_cell.length_a   1.000
_cell.length_b   1.000
_cell.length_c   1.000
_cell.angle_alpha   90.00
_cell.angle_beta   90.00
_cell.angle_gamma   90.00
#
_symmetry.space_group_name_H-M   'P 1'
#
loop_
_entity.id
_entity.type
_entity.pdbx_description
1 polymer ?
#
loop_
_entity_poly.entity_id
_entity_poly.type
_entity_poly.pdbx_seq_one_letter_code
_entity_poly.pdbx_strand_id
1 'polypeptide(L)'
;QWVRDKILAIFPKLEPDDCRSTSMGAGGEDVQLSPAARKLFPYSIECKAYKNFAVYKLMDQATENCPQNAEPLVVLKADRKKPLVVVDAEHFFSLHEKGEPDGR
;
A
#
# COMPACT_ATOMS: atom_id res chain seq x y z
N GLN A 1 11.84 -5.18 -5.45
CA GLN A 1 11.08 -4.53 -4.38
C GLN A 1 9.59 -4.76 -4.59
N TRP A 2 8.95 -5.32 -3.59
CA TRP A 2 7.60 -5.84 -3.72
C TRP A 2 6.56 -4.77 -4.09
N VAL A 3 6.64 -3.60 -3.44
CA VAL A 3 5.66 -2.53 -3.69
C VAL A 3 5.78 -2.03 -5.12
N ARG A 4 6.99 -1.79 -5.56
CA ARG A 4 7.26 -1.34 -6.92
C ARG A 4 6.71 -2.33 -7.94
N ASP A 5 7.00 -3.60 -7.74
CA ASP A 5 6.56 -4.63 -8.66
C ASP A 5 5.04 -4.73 -8.70
N LYS A 6 4.40 -4.55 -7.55
CA LYS A 6 2.95 -4.59 -7.47
C LYS A 6 2.31 -3.45 -8.24
N ILE A 7 2.88 -2.24 -8.11
CA ILE A 7 2.35 -1.07 -8.84
C ILE A 7 2.44 -1.31 -10.34
N LEU A 8 3.58 -1.80 -10.80
CA LEU A 8 3.75 -2.05 -12.22
C LEU A 8 2.81 -3.15 -12.73
N ALA A 9 2.50 -4.12 -11.86
CA ALA A 9 1.59 -5.20 -12.25
C ALA A 9 0.15 -4.73 -12.39
N ILE A 10 -0.30 -3.84 -11.51
CA ILE A 10 -1.71 -3.42 -11.55
C ILE A 10 -1.95 -2.27 -12.53
N PHE A 11 -0.90 -1.61 -13.00
CA PHE A 11 -1.03 -0.52 -13.97
C PHE A 11 -0.17 -0.82 -15.19
N PRO A 12 -0.66 -1.67 -16.10
CA PRO A 12 0.18 -2.14 -17.20
C PRO A 12 0.65 -1.04 -18.16
N LYS A 13 0.03 0.12 -18.13
CA LYS A 13 0.49 1.23 -18.96
C LYS A 13 1.79 1.85 -18.47
N LEU A 14 2.19 1.61 -17.23
CA LEU A 14 3.40 2.18 -16.69
C LEU A 14 4.62 1.39 -17.14
N GLU A 15 5.69 2.13 -17.44
CA GLU A 15 6.98 1.54 -17.76
C GLU A 15 7.81 1.38 -16.49
N PRO A 16 8.82 0.52 -16.50
CA PRO A 16 9.64 0.37 -15.29
C PRO A 16 10.23 1.67 -14.77
N ASP A 17 10.55 2.62 -15.65
CA ASP A 17 11.08 3.90 -15.19
C ASP A 17 10.06 4.77 -14.50
N ASP A 18 8.78 4.48 -14.65
CA ASP A 18 7.75 5.24 -13.93
C ASP A 18 7.74 4.96 -12.45
N CYS A 19 8.37 3.88 -12.02
CA CYS A 19 8.30 3.43 -10.65
C CYS A 19 9.65 2.82 -10.27
N ARG A 20 10.43 3.54 -9.47
CA ARG A 20 11.81 3.15 -9.15
C ARG A 20 11.99 2.98 -7.66
N SER A 21 12.67 1.90 -7.26
CA SER A 21 13.10 1.76 -5.87
C SER A 21 14.31 2.64 -5.62
N THR A 22 14.34 3.31 -4.48
CA THR A 22 15.52 4.09 -4.12
C THR A 22 16.51 3.21 -3.39
N SER A 23 17.78 3.59 -3.48
CA SER A 23 18.81 2.85 -2.75
C SER A 23 18.72 3.19 -1.27
N MET A 24 19.23 2.26 -0.47
CA MET A 24 19.29 2.43 0.95
C MET A 24 20.10 3.67 1.30
N GLY A 25 19.61 4.46 2.22
CA GLY A 25 20.32 5.68 2.62
C GLY A 25 20.01 6.90 1.79
N ALA A 26 19.36 6.75 0.66
CA ALA A 26 18.93 7.91 -0.11
C ALA A 26 17.78 8.60 0.61
N GLY A 27 17.72 9.91 0.52
CA GLY A 27 16.60 10.65 1.08
C GLY A 27 15.36 10.49 0.23
N GLY A 28 14.21 10.87 0.79
CA GLY A 28 12.97 10.88 0.06
C GLY A 28 12.21 9.57 0.16
N GLU A 29 11.35 9.34 -0.80
CA GLU A 29 10.45 8.20 -0.80
C GLU A 29 11.19 6.90 -1.12
N ASP A 30 10.74 5.80 -0.52
CA ASP A 30 11.34 4.50 -0.78
C ASP A 30 11.05 4.00 -2.19
N VAL A 31 9.94 4.43 -2.77
CA VAL A 31 9.59 4.13 -4.16
C VAL A 31 9.30 5.47 -4.81
N GLN A 32 10.04 5.78 -5.87
CA GLN A 32 9.86 7.04 -6.58
C GLN A 32 8.92 6.83 -7.75
N LEU A 33 7.90 7.67 -7.84
CA LEU A 33 6.89 7.56 -8.89
C LEU A 33 7.03 8.73 -9.85
N SER A 34 6.93 8.44 -11.14
CA SER A 34 6.85 9.50 -12.15
C SER A 34 5.53 10.25 -11.99
N PRO A 35 5.39 11.43 -12.62
CA PRO A 35 4.10 12.10 -12.60
C PRO A 35 2.95 11.24 -13.11
N ALA A 36 3.19 10.44 -14.15
CA ALA A 36 2.16 9.56 -14.67
C ALA A 36 1.76 8.50 -13.65
N ALA A 37 2.75 7.90 -12.99
CA ALA A 37 2.48 6.90 -11.96
C ALA A 37 1.76 7.51 -10.76
N ARG A 38 2.14 8.71 -10.37
CA ARG A 38 1.52 9.38 -9.22
C ARG A 38 0.05 9.69 -9.47
N LYS A 39 -0.32 9.93 -10.70
CA LYS A 39 -1.73 10.13 -11.04
C LYS A 39 -2.56 8.89 -10.77
N LEU A 40 -2.00 7.72 -11.09
CA LEU A 40 -2.72 6.46 -10.89
C LEU A 40 -2.61 5.97 -9.46
N PHE A 41 -1.51 6.24 -8.80
CA PHE A 41 -1.24 5.76 -7.45
C PHE A 41 -0.70 6.91 -6.61
N PRO A 42 -1.58 7.76 -6.06
CA PRO A 42 -1.17 9.04 -5.47
C PRO A 42 -0.66 8.91 -4.04
N TYR A 43 0.38 8.13 -3.84
CA TYR A 43 0.91 7.87 -2.50
C TYR A 43 2.39 8.14 -2.44
N SER A 44 2.84 8.63 -1.30
CA SER A 44 4.25 8.72 -0.97
C SER A 44 4.58 7.51 -0.12
N ILE A 45 5.50 6.70 -0.56
CA ILE A 45 5.64 5.35 -0.05
C ILE A 45 6.85 5.23 0.87
N GLU A 46 6.59 4.74 2.08
CA GLU A 46 7.63 4.44 3.07
C GLU A 46 7.50 2.97 3.42
N CYS A 47 8.58 2.21 3.26
CA CYS A 47 8.58 0.77 3.54
C CYS A 47 9.45 0.50 4.75
N LYS A 48 8.95 -0.28 5.68
CA LYS A 48 9.69 -0.69 6.87
C LYS A 48 9.58 -2.18 7.04
N ALA A 49 10.71 -2.83 7.31
CA ALA A 49 10.72 -4.27 7.52
C ALA A 49 11.42 -4.54 8.85
N TYR A 50 10.65 -4.85 9.87
CA TYR A 50 11.17 -5.22 11.18
C TYR A 50 10.75 -6.64 11.49
N LYS A 51 11.44 -7.24 12.44
CA LYS A 51 11.13 -8.61 12.84
C LYS A 51 9.70 -8.72 13.35
N ASN A 52 9.22 -7.72 14.09
CA ASN A 52 7.89 -7.74 14.67
C ASN A 52 7.25 -6.36 14.62
N PHE A 53 5.95 -6.36 14.42
CA PHE A 53 5.12 -5.16 14.59
C PHE A 53 3.91 -5.56 15.40
N ALA A 54 3.61 -4.78 16.44
CA ALA A 54 2.47 -5.08 17.32
C ALA A 54 1.14 -5.10 16.57
N VAL A 55 1.05 -4.34 15.47
CA VAL A 55 -0.19 -4.24 14.71
C VAL A 55 -0.63 -5.58 14.13
N TYR A 56 0.31 -6.50 13.91
CA TYR A 56 -0.06 -7.82 13.36
C TYR A 56 -0.96 -8.60 14.28
N LYS A 57 -0.78 -8.48 15.60
CA LYS A 57 -1.69 -9.15 16.55
C LYS A 57 -3.11 -8.62 16.41
N LEU A 58 -3.25 -7.31 16.23
CA LEU A 58 -4.56 -6.71 16.07
C LEU A 58 -5.20 -7.18 14.77
N MET A 59 -4.39 -7.29 13.73
CA MET A 59 -4.88 -7.76 12.44
C MET A 59 -5.29 -9.22 12.50
N ASP A 60 -4.55 -10.04 13.24
CA ASP A 60 -4.92 -11.44 13.44
C ASP A 60 -6.28 -11.55 14.13
N GLN A 61 -6.51 -10.72 15.14
CA GLN A 61 -7.79 -10.69 15.82
C GLN A 61 -8.92 -10.29 14.89
N ALA A 62 -8.68 -9.25 14.10
CA ALA A 62 -9.69 -8.79 13.15
C ALA A 62 -9.99 -9.87 12.12
N THR A 63 -8.97 -10.61 11.72
CA THR A 63 -9.14 -11.70 10.75
C THR A 63 -9.97 -12.83 11.34
N GLU A 64 -9.71 -13.20 12.58
CA GLU A 64 -10.47 -14.25 13.25
C GLU A 64 -11.95 -13.93 13.36
N ASN A 65 -12.27 -12.65 13.57
CA ASN A 65 -13.65 -12.23 13.75
C ASN A 65 -14.33 -11.84 12.45
N CYS A 66 -13.64 -11.94 11.33
CA CYS A 66 -14.12 -11.43 10.06
C CYS A 66 -15.02 -12.44 9.36
N PRO A 67 -16.22 -12.04 8.93
CA PRO A 67 -17.05 -12.94 8.12
C PRO A 67 -16.40 -13.23 6.78
N GLN A 68 -16.87 -14.32 6.15
CA GLN A 68 -16.28 -14.77 4.90
C GLN A 68 -16.34 -13.76 3.77
N ASN A 69 -17.37 -12.93 3.76
CA ASN A 69 -17.58 -12.00 2.65
C ASN A 69 -17.10 -10.59 2.95
N ALA A 70 -16.15 -10.46 3.88
CA ALA A 70 -15.61 -9.15 4.26
C ALA A 70 -14.10 -9.22 4.34
N GLU A 71 -13.48 -8.06 4.42
CA GLU A 71 -12.04 -7.93 4.62
C GLU A 71 -11.77 -7.36 6.00
N PRO A 72 -10.82 -7.92 6.72
CA PRO A 72 -10.51 -7.34 8.04
C PRO A 72 -9.87 -5.97 7.91
N LEU A 73 -10.25 -5.09 8.79
CA LEU A 73 -9.75 -3.72 8.82
C LEU A 73 -9.56 -3.31 10.28
N VAL A 74 -8.40 -2.77 10.59
CA VAL A 74 -8.09 -2.27 11.92
C VAL A 74 -7.97 -0.76 11.86
N VAL A 75 -8.64 -0.06 12.77
CA VAL A 75 -8.50 1.38 12.90
C VAL A 75 -7.64 1.65 14.14
N LEU A 76 -6.58 2.41 13.94
CA LEU A 76 -5.68 2.78 15.02
C LEU A 76 -5.89 4.25 15.36
N LYS A 77 -6.00 4.54 16.66
CA LYS A 77 -6.15 5.93 17.10
C LYS A 77 -5.40 6.10 18.39
N ALA A 78 -4.34 6.87 18.36
CA ALA A 78 -3.62 7.27 19.57
C ALA A 78 -4.03 8.69 19.95
N ASP A 79 -3.73 9.07 21.20
CA ASP A 79 -4.05 10.41 21.66
C ASP A 79 -3.36 11.45 20.79
N ARG A 80 -4.11 12.46 20.40
CA ARG A 80 -3.61 13.60 19.61
C ARG A 80 -3.04 13.20 18.25
N LYS A 81 -3.34 12.00 17.78
CA LYS A 81 -2.90 11.54 16.46
C LYS A 81 -4.10 11.33 15.57
N LYS A 82 -3.88 11.44 14.28
CA LYS A 82 -4.92 11.10 13.32
C LYS A 82 -5.20 9.62 13.34
N PRO A 83 -6.46 9.22 13.14
CA PRO A 83 -6.75 7.79 12.98
C PRO A 83 -6.10 7.24 11.72
N LEU A 84 -5.64 6.01 11.80
CA LEU A 84 -5.07 5.30 10.67
C LEU A 84 -5.85 4.01 10.47
N VAL A 85 -5.89 3.51 9.24
CA VAL A 85 -6.45 2.18 9.00
C VAL A 85 -5.34 1.24 8.54
N VAL A 86 -5.50 -0.03 8.89
CA VAL A 86 -4.63 -1.09 8.45
C VAL A 86 -5.49 -2.11 7.73
N VAL A 87 -5.12 -2.44 6.51
CA VAL A 87 -5.77 -3.47 5.71
C VAL A 87 -4.71 -4.32 5.04
N ASP A 88 -5.11 -5.47 4.57
CA ASP A 88 -4.23 -6.33 3.78
C ASP A 88 -3.73 -5.57 2.55
N ALA A 89 -2.43 -5.67 2.27
CA ALA A 89 -1.85 -4.93 1.16
C ALA A 89 -2.39 -5.38 -0.19
N GLU A 90 -2.63 -6.68 -0.37
CA GLU A 90 -3.20 -7.17 -1.62
C GLU A 90 -4.60 -6.58 -1.85
N HIS A 91 -5.39 -6.54 -0.78
CA HIS A 91 -6.72 -5.94 -0.88
C HIS A 91 -6.62 -4.47 -1.25
N PHE A 92 -5.72 -3.74 -0.60
CA PHE A 92 -5.53 -2.32 -0.87
C PHE A 92 -5.21 -2.08 -2.35
N PHE A 93 -4.27 -2.84 -2.89
CA PHE A 93 -3.90 -2.68 -4.28
C PHE A 93 -5.04 -3.04 -5.22
N SER A 94 -5.84 -4.06 -4.86
CA SER A 94 -6.97 -4.44 -5.70
C SER A 94 -7.99 -3.32 -5.85
N LEU A 95 -8.15 -2.49 -4.82
CA LEU A 95 -9.07 -1.36 -4.90
C LEU A 95 -8.58 -0.34 -5.93
N HIS A 96 -7.28 -0.14 -6.02
CA HIS A 96 -6.73 0.81 -6.97
C HIS A 96 -6.72 0.27 -8.39
N GLU A 97 -6.56 -1.01 -8.54
CA GLU A 97 -6.68 -1.63 -9.84
C GLU A 97 -8.07 -1.41 -10.42
N LYS A 98 -9.09 -1.59 -9.60
CA LYS A 98 -10.46 -1.37 -10.02
C LYS A 98 -10.75 0.07 -10.34
N GLY A 99 -10.00 0.98 -9.75
CA GLY A 99 -10.21 2.41 -9.97
C GLY A 99 -9.51 2.96 -11.17
N GLU A 100 -8.74 2.15 -11.90
CA GLU A 100 -8.02 2.64 -13.06
C GLU A 100 -9.00 3.12 -14.11
N PRO A 101 -8.81 4.32 -14.62
CA PRO A 101 -9.85 4.93 -15.43
C PRO A 101 -9.90 4.50 -16.86
N ASP A 102 -9.04 3.65 -17.35
CA ASP A 102 -9.02 3.39 -18.73
C ASP A 102 -10.26 2.75 -19.21
N GLY A 103 -10.83 2.00 -18.50
CA GLY A 103 -12.05 1.37 -18.88
C GLY A 103 -13.24 2.19 -18.52
N ARG A 104 -13.01 3.41 -18.20
CA ARG A 104 -14.13 4.19 -17.73
C ARG A 104 -14.07 5.60 -18.13
#